data_d716b8da2f4a5b936daac802440c7757
#
_entry.id   d716b8da2f4a5b936daac802440c7757
#
_cell.length_a   1.000
_cell.length_b   1.000
_cell.length_c   1.000
_cell.angle_alpha   90.00
_cell.angle_beta   90.00
_cell.angle_gamma   90.00
#
_symmetry.space_group_name_H-M   'P 1'
#
loop_
_entity.id
_entity.type
_entity.pdbx_description
1 polymer ?
#
loop_
_entity_poly.entity_id
_entity_poly.type
_entity_poly.pdbx_seq_one_letter_code
_entity_poly.pdbx_strand_id
1 'polypeptide(L)'
;MKIPALLVFILFLFVHCQKQLTPIEISAEDFHLAQDELTAVMVHDIFSPPLASRVYAYSNIAAYEILAQTKDYPYSSYASVLKDFNGISPAKDSLVNHKLSALIAFLEVGKNLIFSVDRMSDYIDGLSQKWMEQNSKVYTASYQYARQVVGEIKAWYDKDNYKQTRTFPKFYVDYDSPSRWQPTPPEYMDGIEPHWSKIRPFILNSSKQF
;
A
#
# COMPACT_ATOMS: atom_id res chain seq x y z
N MET A 1 -30.80 55.47 -26.88
CA MET A 1 -30.07 54.22 -27.25
C MET A 1 -30.64 53.09 -26.41
N LYS A 2 -31.56 52.30 -26.94
CA LYS A 2 -32.18 51.18 -26.19
C LYS A 2 -31.29 49.94 -26.40
N ILE A 3 -30.55 49.55 -25.34
CA ILE A 3 -29.83 48.29 -25.36
C ILE A 3 -30.88 47.17 -25.44
N PRO A 4 -30.86 46.28 -26.45
CA PRO A 4 -31.90 45.29 -26.60
C PRO A 4 -31.81 44.31 -25.42
N ALA A 5 -32.94 44.07 -24.75
CA ALA A 5 -33.11 43.17 -23.63
C ALA A 5 -32.54 41.74 -23.88
N LEU A 6 -32.38 41.37 -25.13
CA LEU A 6 -31.77 40.11 -25.61
C LEU A 6 -30.29 40.00 -25.23
N LEU A 7 -29.53 41.10 -25.17
CA LEU A 7 -28.11 41.09 -24.86
C LEU A 7 -27.85 40.88 -23.34
N VAL A 8 -28.80 41.28 -22.48
CA VAL A 8 -28.74 41.05 -21.03
C VAL A 8 -29.09 39.59 -20.73
N PHE A 9 -29.99 38.97 -21.47
CA PHE A 9 -30.36 37.56 -21.26
C PHE A 9 -29.23 36.59 -21.63
N ILE A 10 -28.40 36.90 -22.64
CA ILE A 10 -27.24 36.07 -23.05
C ILE A 10 -26.14 36.14 -21.99
N LEU A 11 -25.99 37.25 -21.26
CA LEU A 11 -24.98 37.37 -20.21
C LEU A 11 -25.27 36.47 -18.97
N PHE A 12 -26.53 36.13 -18.72
CA PHE A 12 -26.92 35.23 -17.62
C PHE A 12 -26.70 33.75 -17.90
N LEU A 13 -26.48 33.35 -19.17
CA LEU A 13 -26.23 31.95 -19.51
C LEU A 13 -24.78 31.50 -19.25
N PHE A 14 -23.87 32.42 -18.88
CA PHE A 14 -22.49 32.13 -18.53
C PHE A 14 -22.26 32.08 -17.02
N VAL A 15 -23.30 31.89 -16.19
CA VAL A 15 -23.10 31.47 -14.80
C VAL A 15 -22.58 30.05 -14.85
N HIS A 16 -21.28 29.93 -15.03
CA HIS A 16 -20.56 28.68 -14.91
C HIS A 16 -20.79 28.19 -13.47
N CYS A 17 -21.54 27.13 -13.32
CA CYS A 17 -21.64 26.41 -12.06
C CYS A 17 -20.24 25.84 -11.78
N GLN A 18 -19.38 26.63 -11.14
CA GLN A 18 -18.11 26.09 -10.63
C GLN A 18 -18.46 25.02 -9.62
N LYS A 19 -18.21 23.76 -9.96
CA LYS A 19 -18.33 22.64 -9.03
C LYS A 19 -17.52 23.01 -7.79
N GLN A 20 -18.22 23.20 -6.68
CA GLN A 20 -17.55 23.52 -5.40
C GLN A 20 -16.68 22.32 -5.02
N LEU A 21 -15.36 22.54 -5.00
CA LEU A 21 -14.42 21.51 -4.62
C LEU A 21 -14.56 21.24 -3.12
N THR A 22 -14.82 19.99 -2.76
CA THR A 22 -14.88 19.55 -1.36
C THR A 22 -13.53 19.01 -0.92
N PRO A 23 -13.09 19.25 0.33
CA PRO A 23 -11.90 18.63 0.86
C PRO A 23 -12.01 17.11 0.79
N ILE A 24 -10.90 16.44 0.49
CA ILE A 24 -10.80 14.99 0.60
C ILE A 24 -10.36 14.68 2.02
N GLU A 25 -11.29 14.17 2.82
CA GLU A 25 -11.03 13.75 4.20
C GLU A 25 -10.79 12.24 4.21
N ILE A 26 -9.71 11.82 4.86
CA ILE A 26 -9.35 10.42 5.08
C ILE A 26 -9.29 10.16 6.58
N SER A 27 -10.06 9.19 7.02
CA SER A 27 -10.19 8.75 8.40
C SER A 27 -9.43 7.46 8.69
N ALA A 28 -9.37 7.05 9.95
CA ALA A 28 -8.87 5.72 10.31
C ALA A 28 -9.75 4.60 9.74
N GLU A 29 -11.07 4.84 9.63
CA GLU A 29 -12.01 3.86 9.06
C GLU A 29 -11.71 3.56 7.59
N ASP A 30 -11.32 4.56 6.79
CA ASP A 30 -10.92 4.32 5.39
C ASP A 30 -9.71 3.37 5.30
N PHE A 31 -8.76 3.46 6.25
CA PHE A 31 -7.65 2.52 6.35
C PHE A 31 -8.09 1.12 6.80
N HIS A 32 -9.03 1.02 7.74
CA HIS A 32 -9.58 -0.28 8.16
C HIS A 32 -10.26 -0.97 7.00
N LEU A 33 -11.14 -0.28 6.27
CA LEU A 33 -11.82 -0.82 5.09
C LEU A 33 -10.83 -1.25 3.99
N ALA A 34 -9.79 -0.46 3.76
CA ALA A 34 -8.74 -0.81 2.79
C ALA A 34 -7.97 -2.06 3.22
N GLN A 35 -7.68 -2.22 4.52
CA GLN A 35 -7.02 -3.41 5.05
C GLN A 35 -7.92 -4.63 5.00
N ASP A 36 -9.22 -4.47 5.26
CA ASP A 36 -10.21 -5.55 5.16
C ASP A 36 -10.34 -6.04 3.72
N GLU A 37 -10.37 -5.13 2.74
CA GLU A 37 -10.37 -5.53 1.33
C GLU A 37 -9.09 -6.26 0.93
N LEU A 38 -7.92 -5.74 1.31
CA LEU A 38 -6.64 -6.41 1.06
C LEU A 38 -6.62 -7.81 1.70
N THR A 39 -7.16 -7.94 2.92
CA THR A 39 -7.33 -9.23 3.62
C THR A 39 -8.24 -10.17 2.85
N ALA A 40 -9.39 -9.68 2.38
CA ALA A 40 -10.36 -10.47 1.62
C ALA A 40 -9.74 -11.01 0.32
N VAL A 41 -8.91 -10.20 -0.35
CA VAL A 41 -8.18 -10.64 -1.55
C VAL A 41 -7.12 -11.69 -1.20
N MET A 42 -6.34 -11.51 -0.14
CA MET A 42 -5.34 -12.51 0.29
C MET A 42 -5.98 -13.84 0.73
N VAL A 43 -7.16 -13.80 1.35
CA VAL A 43 -7.94 -15.01 1.67
C VAL A 43 -8.43 -15.70 0.40
N HIS A 44 -8.93 -14.91 -0.57
CA HIS A 44 -9.31 -15.45 -1.88
C HIS A 44 -8.13 -16.10 -2.62
N ASP A 45 -6.96 -15.51 -2.53
CA ASP A 45 -5.71 -15.99 -3.13
C ASP A 45 -5.06 -17.15 -2.34
N ILE A 46 -5.66 -17.57 -1.22
CA ILE A 46 -5.20 -18.64 -0.34
C ILE A 46 -3.76 -18.39 0.16
N PHE A 47 -3.47 -17.15 0.57
CA PHE A 47 -2.15 -16.81 1.08
C PHE A 47 -1.85 -17.52 2.40
N SER A 48 -0.63 -18.10 2.49
CA SER A 48 -0.13 -18.58 3.76
C SER A 48 0.11 -17.43 4.76
N PRO A 49 -0.01 -17.67 6.08
CA PRO A 49 0.21 -16.63 7.08
C PRO A 49 1.55 -15.89 6.97
N PRO A 50 2.70 -16.56 6.72
CA PRO A 50 3.95 -15.85 6.50
C PRO A 50 3.89 -14.90 5.30
N LEU A 51 3.30 -15.34 4.19
CA LEU A 51 3.18 -14.52 2.99
C LEU A 51 2.26 -13.32 3.23
N ALA A 52 1.11 -13.53 3.87
CA ALA A 52 0.20 -12.45 4.25
C ALA A 52 0.89 -11.42 5.16
N SER A 53 1.71 -11.86 6.13
CA SER A 53 2.46 -10.96 7.01
C SER A 53 3.40 -10.03 6.24
N ARG A 54 4.02 -10.54 5.17
CA ARG A 54 4.89 -9.76 4.28
C ARG A 54 4.11 -8.68 3.52
N VAL A 55 2.93 -9.02 3.00
CA VAL A 55 2.05 -8.07 2.32
C VAL A 55 1.63 -6.95 3.27
N TYR A 56 1.13 -7.29 4.45
CA TYR A 56 0.75 -6.29 5.45
C TYR A 56 1.91 -5.39 5.85
N ALA A 57 3.08 -5.96 6.10
CA ALA A 57 4.23 -5.18 6.55
C ALA A 57 4.62 -4.11 5.51
N TYR A 58 4.81 -4.48 4.24
CA TYR A 58 5.22 -3.51 3.22
C TYR A 58 4.15 -2.47 2.91
N SER A 59 2.86 -2.86 2.87
CA SER A 59 1.76 -1.92 2.66
C SER A 59 1.66 -0.89 3.78
N ASN A 60 1.73 -1.34 5.04
CA ASN A 60 1.68 -0.44 6.19
C ASN A 60 2.93 0.44 6.32
N ILE A 61 4.13 -0.06 6.00
CA ILE A 61 5.35 0.75 5.99
C ILE A 61 5.24 1.88 4.97
N ALA A 62 4.71 1.62 3.77
CA ALA A 62 4.50 2.65 2.77
C ALA A 62 3.59 3.78 3.26
N ALA A 63 2.46 3.44 3.87
CA ALA A 63 1.55 4.41 4.44
C ALA A 63 2.16 5.17 5.63
N TYR A 64 2.80 4.46 6.54
CA TYR A 64 3.45 5.03 7.72
C TYR A 64 4.52 6.06 7.34
N GLU A 65 5.40 5.74 6.41
CA GLU A 65 6.48 6.63 5.99
C GLU A 65 5.95 7.95 5.42
N ILE A 66 4.83 7.92 4.69
CA ILE A 66 4.18 9.14 4.20
C ILE A 66 3.62 9.96 5.37
N LEU A 67 2.94 9.31 6.32
CA LEU A 67 2.36 9.99 7.48
C LEU A 67 3.45 10.57 8.39
N ALA A 68 4.56 9.85 8.59
CA ALA A 68 5.67 10.28 9.42
C ALA A 68 6.36 11.58 8.91
N GLN A 69 6.10 12.00 7.67
CA GLN A 69 6.59 13.27 7.14
C GLN A 69 5.70 14.47 7.48
N THR A 70 4.51 14.25 8.03
CA THR A 70 3.62 15.35 8.42
C THR A 70 4.08 15.95 9.75
N LYS A 71 4.05 17.29 9.86
CA LYS A 71 4.49 18.00 11.06
C LYS A 71 3.69 17.65 12.31
N ASP A 72 2.44 17.25 12.13
CA ASP A 72 1.52 16.94 13.24
C ASP A 72 1.60 15.47 13.67
N TYR A 73 2.43 14.67 13.03
CA TYR A 73 2.58 13.26 13.35
C TYR A 73 3.78 13.06 14.30
N PRO A 74 3.56 12.48 15.50
CA PRO A 74 4.58 12.46 16.55
C PRO A 74 5.67 11.39 16.34
N TYR A 75 5.64 10.68 15.23
CA TYR A 75 6.53 9.54 14.98
C TYR A 75 7.55 9.85 13.89
N SER A 76 8.72 9.23 14.00
CA SER A 76 9.82 9.39 13.06
C SER A 76 9.80 8.27 11.99
N SER A 77 10.41 8.55 10.84
CA SER A 77 10.65 7.55 9.79
C SER A 77 11.39 6.32 10.34
N TYR A 78 11.09 5.16 9.79
CA TYR A 78 11.80 3.90 10.06
C TYR A 78 13.14 3.77 9.32
N ALA A 79 13.59 4.78 8.58
CA ALA A 79 14.84 4.75 7.82
C ALA A 79 16.07 4.37 8.66
N SER A 80 16.08 4.72 9.97
CA SER A 80 17.16 4.37 10.90
C SER A 80 17.00 3.00 11.57
N VAL A 81 15.88 2.31 11.35
CA VAL A 81 15.49 1.08 12.07
C VAL A 81 15.41 -0.12 11.14
N LEU A 82 14.81 0.06 9.96
CA LEU A 82 14.61 -1.02 8.99
C LEU A 82 15.89 -1.25 8.18
N LYS A 83 16.24 -2.53 8.01
CA LYS A 83 17.43 -2.93 7.26
C LYS A 83 17.34 -2.54 5.80
N ASP A 84 18.43 -1.96 5.29
CA ASP A 84 18.60 -1.54 3.89
C ASP A 84 17.49 -0.59 3.41
N PHE A 85 16.86 0.13 4.34
CA PHE A 85 15.83 1.12 4.04
C PHE A 85 16.36 2.53 4.31
N ASN A 86 16.37 3.35 3.29
CA ASN A 86 16.88 4.72 3.35
C ASN A 86 15.77 5.78 3.55
N GLY A 87 14.56 5.34 3.86
CA GLY A 87 13.38 6.22 3.91
C GLY A 87 12.80 6.49 2.52
N ILE A 88 11.87 7.42 2.47
CA ILE A 88 11.21 7.86 1.26
C ILE A 88 11.48 9.35 1.00
N SER A 89 11.39 9.76 -0.26
CA SER A 89 11.53 11.16 -0.64
C SER A 89 10.32 11.99 -0.19
N PRO A 90 10.53 13.25 0.25
CA PRO A 90 9.43 14.11 0.68
C PRO A 90 8.54 14.57 -0.48
N ALA A 91 7.28 14.89 -0.14
CA ALA A 91 6.37 15.54 -1.07
C ALA A 91 6.90 16.92 -1.48
N LYS A 92 6.83 17.23 -2.78
CA LYS A 92 7.28 18.53 -3.33
C LYS A 92 6.12 19.48 -3.61
N ASP A 93 4.93 18.95 -3.89
CA ASP A 93 3.74 19.72 -4.22
C ASP A 93 2.95 20.04 -2.94
N SER A 94 2.61 21.30 -2.74
CA SER A 94 1.85 21.78 -1.59
C SER A 94 0.39 21.33 -1.58
N LEU A 95 -0.13 20.83 -2.70
CA LEU A 95 -1.48 20.28 -2.82
C LEU A 95 -1.58 18.81 -2.34
N VAL A 96 -0.47 18.18 -2.00
CA VAL A 96 -0.46 16.80 -1.52
C VAL A 96 -1.21 16.68 -0.20
N ASN A 97 -2.24 15.84 -0.20
CA ASN A 97 -2.89 15.36 1.01
C ASN A 97 -2.17 14.08 1.46
N HIS A 98 -1.37 14.16 2.52
CA HIS A 98 -0.55 13.05 2.99
C HIS A 98 -1.38 11.84 3.44
N LYS A 99 -2.56 12.05 4.06
CA LYS A 99 -3.43 10.94 4.46
C LYS A 99 -3.97 10.20 3.24
N LEU A 100 -4.39 10.94 2.21
CA LEU A 100 -4.81 10.36 0.94
C LEU A 100 -3.67 9.61 0.24
N SER A 101 -2.49 10.24 0.18
CA SER A 101 -1.31 9.59 -0.41
C SER A 101 -0.91 8.33 0.33
N ALA A 102 -1.00 8.32 1.66
CA ALA A 102 -0.72 7.16 2.49
C ALA A 102 -1.69 6.00 2.21
N LEU A 103 -2.99 6.30 2.11
CA LEU A 103 -4.00 5.28 1.79
C LEU A 103 -3.80 4.71 0.38
N ILE A 104 -3.52 5.58 -0.61
CA ILE A 104 -3.21 5.15 -1.98
C ILE A 104 -1.94 4.28 -1.99
N ALA A 105 -0.88 4.68 -1.28
CA ALA A 105 0.36 3.91 -1.23
C ALA A 105 0.16 2.54 -0.56
N PHE A 106 -0.62 2.47 0.52
CA PHE A 106 -1.03 1.21 1.15
C PHE A 106 -1.68 0.25 0.14
N LEU A 107 -2.69 0.74 -0.57
CA LEU A 107 -3.45 -0.04 -1.55
C LEU A 107 -2.59 -0.50 -2.73
N GLU A 108 -1.80 0.40 -3.30
CA GLU A 108 -0.96 0.11 -4.47
C GLU A 108 0.20 -0.84 -4.12
N VAL A 109 0.82 -0.73 -2.94
CA VAL A 109 1.83 -1.70 -2.49
C VAL A 109 1.18 -3.06 -2.24
N GLY A 110 0.02 -3.11 -1.59
CA GLY A 110 -0.75 -4.33 -1.38
C GLY A 110 -1.07 -5.01 -2.72
N LYS A 111 -1.61 -4.26 -3.67
CA LYS A 111 -1.92 -4.73 -5.03
C LYS A 111 -0.72 -5.34 -5.75
N ASN A 112 0.48 -4.77 -5.58
CA ASN A 112 1.69 -5.29 -6.19
C ASN A 112 2.19 -6.61 -5.59
N LEU A 113 1.65 -7.05 -4.47
CA LEU A 113 2.12 -8.21 -3.70
C LEU A 113 1.11 -9.37 -3.66
N ILE A 114 -0.06 -9.22 -4.28
CA ILE A 114 -1.14 -10.23 -4.38
C ILE A 114 -1.22 -10.82 -5.78
N PHE A 115 -2.06 -11.87 -5.96
CA PHE A 115 -2.29 -12.52 -7.25
C PHE A 115 -3.51 -11.96 -7.97
N SER A 116 -4.62 -11.75 -7.27
CA SER A 116 -5.88 -11.24 -7.84
C SER A 116 -5.85 -9.71 -7.99
N VAL A 117 -4.92 -9.22 -8.84
CA VAL A 117 -4.65 -7.79 -9.06
C VAL A 117 -5.90 -7.04 -9.55
N ASP A 118 -6.69 -7.66 -10.43
CA ASP A 118 -7.88 -7.02 -11.02
C ASP A 118 -8.92 -6.67 -9.93
N ARG A 119 -9.14 -7.61 -8.98
CA ARG A 119 -10.07 -7.39 -7.88
C ARG A 119 -9.68 -6.17 -7.01
N MET A 120 -8.39 -6.04 -6.70
CA MET A 120 -7.90 -4.87 -5.97
C MET A 120 -7.95 -3.60 -6.81
N SER A 121 -7.71 -3.71 -8.12
CA SER A 121 -7.81 -2.56 -9.04
C SER A 121 -9.22 -2.01 -9.10
N ASP A 122 -10.24 -2.84 -9.20
CA ASP A 122 -11.65 -2.41 -9.21
C ASP A 122 -12.00 -1.61 -7.95
N TYR A 123 -11.53 -2.07 -6.77
CA TYR A 123 -11.71 -1.37 -5.51
C TYR A 123 -11.01 0.01 -5.50
N ILE A 124 -9.75 0.05 -5.93
CA ILE A 124 -8.95 1.30 -6.02
C ILE A 124 -9.58 2.28 -7.02
N ASP A 125 -10.05 1.80 -8.16
CA ASP A 125 -10.64 2.64 -9.21
C ASP A 125 -11.94 3.29 -8.71
N GLY A 126 -12.79 2.56 -7.97
CA GLY A 126 -13.98 3.11 -7.36
C GLY A 126 -13.68 4.24 -6.36
N LEU A 127 -12.67 4.07 -5.51
CA LEU A 127 -12.20 5.10 -4.58
C LEU A 127 -11.60 6.30 -5.33
N SER A 128 -10.78 6.04 -6.34
CA SER A 128 -10.12 7.06 -7.14
C SER A 128 -11.11 7.95 -7.88
N GLN A 129 -12.17 7.38 -8.43
CA GLN A 129 -13.24 8.14 -9.07
C GLN A 129 -13.91 9.09 -8.06
N LYS A 130 -14.26 8.59 -6.87
CA LYS A 130 -14.85 9.39 -5.79
C LYS A 130 -13.95 10.57 -5.40
N TRP A 131 -12.66 10.34 -5.17
CA TRP A 131 -11.72 11.40 -4.79
C TRP A 131 -11.48 12.41 -5.91
N MET A 132 -11.41 11.94 -7.16
CA MET A 132 -11.28 12.80 -8.34
C MET A 132 -12.50 13.71 -8.50
N GLU A 133 -13.70 13.21 -8.24
CA GLU A 133 -14.92 13.99 -8.25
C GLU A 133 -14.99 15.04 -7.14
N GLN A 134 -14.43 14.77 -5.96
CA GLN A 134 -14.36 15.71 -4.85
C GLN A 134 -13.37 16.84 -5.14
N ASN A 135 -12.13 16.50 -5.46
CA ASN A 135 -11.07 17.47 -5.76
C ASN A 135 -9.97 16.87 -6.63
N SER A 136 -10.13 17.01 -7.94
CA SER A 136 -9.19 16.43 -8.92
C SER A 136 -7.74 16.91 -8.77
N LYS A 137 -7.51 18.18 -8.35
CA LYS A 137 -6.16 18.73 -8.20
C LYS A 137 -5.44 18.09 -7.01
N VAL A 138 -6.11 18.03 -5.85
CA VAL A 138 -5.57 17.40 -4.65
C VAL A 138 -5.37 15.89 -4.87
N TYR A 139 -6.34 15.22 -5.51
CA TYR A 139 -6.21 13.82 -5.88
C TYR A 139 -4.99 13.58 -6.75
N THR A 140 -4.84 14.33 -7.86
CA THR A 140 -3.73 14.15 -8.80
C THR A 140 -2.37 14.34 -8.13
N ALA A 141 -2.19 15.41 -7.34
CA ALA A 141 -0.95 15.66 -6.60
C ALA A 141 -0.64 14.53 -5.61
N SER A 142 -1.66 14.10 -4.85
CA SER A 142 -1.53 13.03 -3.85
C SER A 142 -1.24 11.67 -4.49
N TYR A 143 -1.88 11.36 -5.60
CA TYR A 143 -1.66 10.13 -6.37
C TYR A 143 -0.24 10.07 -6.96
N GLN A 144 0.24 11.17 -7.54
CA GLN A 144 1.60 11.23 -8.08
C GLN A 144 2.65 11.02 -6.99
N TYR A 145 2.46 11.63 -5.83
CA TYR A 145 3.34 11.42 -4.69
C TYR A 145 3.28 9.98 -4.16
N ALA A 146 2.08 9.43 -3.99
CA ALA A 146 1.91 8.03 -3.60
C ALA A 146 2.62 7.08 -4.57
N ARG A 147 2.48 7.29 -5.88
CA ARG A 147 3.18 6.48 -6.90
C ARG A 147 4.69 6.55 -6.81
N GLN A 148 5.24 7.73 -6.50
CA GLN A 148 6.68 7.87 -6.26
C GLN A 148 7.09 6.99 -5.07
N VAL A 149 6.39 7.09 -3.93
CA VAL A 149 6.67 6.29 -2.73
C VAL A 149 6.51 4.79 -2.99
N VAL A 150 5.46 4.38 -3.71
CA VAL A 150 5.26 2.97 -4.12
C VAL A 150 6.48 2.46 -4.89
N GLY A 151 7.04 3.26 -5.79
CA GLY A 151 8.27 2.92 -6.53
C GLY A 151 9.49 2.75 -5.61
N GLU A 152 9.67 3.62 -4.62
CA GLU A 152 10.76 3.56 -3.65
C GLU A 152 10.63 2.33 -2.73
N ILE A 153 9.44 2.07 -2.18
CA ILE A 153 9.14 0.89 -1.37
C ILE A 153 9.32 -0.40 -2.19
N LYS A 154 8.86 -0.38 -3.46
CA LYS A 154 9.05 -1.51 -4.37
C LYS A 154 10.52 -1.82 -4.60
N ALA A 155 11.34 -0.81 -4.87
CA ALA A 155 12.78 -0.97 -5.07
C ALA A 155 13.48 -1.54 -3.83
N TRP A 156 12.92 -1.30 -2.63
CA TRP A 156 13.42 -1.87 -1.38
C TRP A 156 12.95 -3.32 -1.16
N TYR A 157 11.65 -3.63 -1.30
CA TYR A 157 11.17 -5.00 -1.09
C TYR A 157 11.59 -5.97 -2.19
N ASP A 158 11.84 -5.52 -3.42
CA ASP A 158 12.36 -6.38 -4.49
C ASP A 158 13.74 -6.96 -4.17
N LYS A 159 14.45 -6.37 -3.19
CA LYS A 159 15.77 -6.82 -2.70
C LYS A 159 15.68 -7.66 -1.41
N ASP A 160 14.49 -8.06 -0.97
CA ASP A 160 14.33 -8.83 0.26
C ASP A 160 14.63 -10.33 0.12
N ASN A 161 14.99 -10.77 -1.07
CA ASN A 161 15.28 -12.16 -1.43
C ASN A 161 14.04 -13.08 -1.53
N TYR A 162 12.81 -12.57 -1.38
CA TYR A 162 11.62 -13.40 -1.46
C TYR A 162 11.49 -14.11 -2.83
N LYS A 163 11.70 -13.39 -3.94
CA LYS A 163 11.62 -13.96 -5.30
C LYS A 163 12.63 -15.09 -5.50
N GLN A 164 13.83 -14.94 -4.95
CA GLN A 164 14.89 -15.93 -5.05
C GLN A 164 14.55 -17.21 -4.28
N THR A 165 13.86 -17.10 -3.13
CA THR A 165 13.45 -18.28 -2.37
C THR A 165 12.54 -19.22 -3.16
N ARG A 166 11.83 -18.70 -4.19
CA ARG A 166 10.97 -19.52 -5.08
C ARG A 166 11.76 -20.46 -6.00
N THR A 167 13.04 -20.21 -6.20
CA THR A 167 13.92 -21.00 -7.05
C THR A 167 14.87 -21.91 -6.25
N PHE A 168 14.80 -21.89 -4.93
CA PHE A 168 15.62 -22.72 -4.07
C PHE A 168 15.19 -24.18 -4.12
N PRO A 169 16.10 -25.12 -3.81
CA PRO A 169 15.77 -26.54 -3.77
C PRO A 169 14.56 -26.84 -2.89
N LYS A 170 13.76 -27.82 -3.28
CA LYS A 170 12.63 -28.27 -2.47
C LYS A 170 13.14 -28.69 -1.08
N PHE A 171 12.40 -28.32 -0.04
CA PHE A 171 12.68 -28.80 1.31
C PHE A 171 12.30 -30.28 1.42
N TYR A 172 13.23 -31.08 1.90
CA TYR A 172 13.00 -32.50 2.18
C TYR A 172 12.92 -32.71 3.70
N VAL A 173 11.89 -33.43 4.11
CA VAL A 173 11.69 -33.81 5.53
C VAL A 173 12.71 -34.86 5.89
N ASP A 174 13.43 -34.65 6.98
CA ASP A 174 14.36 -35.62 7.57
C ASP A 174 13.63 -36.37 8.68
N TYR A 175 13.12 -37.55 8.34
CA TYR A 175 12.36 -38.39 9.28
C TYR A 175 13.24 -39.09 10.32
N ASP A 176 14.55 -39.16 10.09
CA ASP A 176 15.51 -39.75 11.01
C ASP A 176 15.95 -38.82 12.12
N SER A 177 15.61 -37.52 12.01
CA SER A 177 15.96 -36.49 12.97
C SER A 177 14.72 -35.95 13.70
N PRO A 178 14.32 -36.52 14.84
CA PRO A 178 13.10 -36.14 15.56
C PRO A 178 13.13 -34.67 16.09
N SER A 179 14.30 -34.05 16.13
CA SER A 179 14.44 -32.63 16.47
C SER A 179 14.13 -31.66 15.33
N ARG A 180 13.93 -32.17 14.11
CA ARG A 180 13.55 -31.39 12.94
C ARG A 180 12.05 -31.40 12.75
N TRP A 181 11.57 -30.34 12.10
CA TRP A 181 10.16 -30.25 11.75
C TRP A 181 9.73 -31.42 10.85
N GLN A 182 8.58 -31.99 11.17
CA GLN A 182 7.92 -33.04 10.37
C GLN A 182 6.45 -32.65 10.19
N PRO A 183 5.83 -33.05 9.06
CA PRO A 183 4.41 -32.84 8.86
C PRO A 183 3.59 -33.63 9.87
N THR A 184 2.48 -33.01 10.31
CA THR A 184 1.60 -33.57 11.35
C THR A 184 0.29 -34.09 10.76
N PRO A 185 -0.33 -35.15 11.36
CA PRO A 185 -1.68 -35.58 10.99
C PRO A 185 -2.69 -34.43 11.14
N PRO A 186 -3.85 -34.49 10.44
CA PRO A 186 -4.28 -35.61 9.55
C PRO A 186 -3.75 -35.47 8.11
N GLU A 187 -3.48 -34.26 7.59
CA GLU A 187 -3.19 -34.03 6.17
C GLU A 187 -1.72 -34.20 5.80
N TYR A 188 -0.80 -34.20 6.76
CA TYR A 188 0.65 -34.23 6.53
C TYR A 188 1.11 -33.20 5.48
N MET A 189 0.62 -31.96 5.62
CA MET A 189 0.92 -30.85 4.70
C MET A 189 2.43 -30.60 4.62
N ASP A 190 2.90 -30.25 3.43
CA ASP A 190 4.28 -29.80 3.21
C ASP A 190 4.60 -28.54 4.04
N GLY A 191 5.89 -28.35 4.35
CA GLY A 191 6.37 -27.16 5.06
C GLY A 191 6.06 -25.87 4.29
N ILE A 192 5.37 -24.95 4.96
CA ILE A 192 5.02 -23.64 4.41
C ILE A 192 6.26 -22.73 4.47
N GLU A 193 6.63 -22.13 3.33
CA GLU A 193 7.72 -21.16 3.22
C GLU A 193 9.04 -21.66 3.87
N PRO A 194 9.58 -22.81 3.48
CA PRO A 194 10.72 -23.46 4.16
C PRO A 194 12.01 -22.60 4.08
N HIS A 195 12.07 -21.66 3.15
CA HIS A 195 13.22 -20.76 2.98
C HIS A 195 12.99 -19.36 3.58
N TRP A 196 11.96 -19.17 4.42
CA TRP A 196 11.63 -17.89 5.02
C TRP A 196 12.80 -17.23 5.76
N SER A 197 13.66 -18.04 6.39
CA SER A 197 14.89 -17.55 7.05
C SER A 197 15.92 -16.90 6.11
N LYS A 198 15.73 -17.02 4.80
CA LYS A 198 16.61 -16.42 3.78
C LYS A 198 16.11 -15.07 3.28
N ILE A 199 14.91 -14.67 3.69
CA ILE A 199 14.34 -13.36 3.39
C ILE A 199 14.96 -12.33 4.35
N ARG A 200 15.22 -11.13 3.85
CA ARG A 200 15.74 -10.04 4.67
C ARG A 200 14.78 -9.75 5.82
N PRO A 201 15.21 -9.87 7.09
CA PRO A 201 14.40 -9.46 8.23
C PRO A 201 14.28 -7.94 8.28
N PHE A 202 13.19 -7.41 8.85
CA PHE A 202 12.99 -5.98 8.96
C PHE A 202 13.97 -5.31 9.92
N ILE A 203 14.15 -5.88 11.12
CA ILE A 203 14.92 -5.27 12.22
C ILE A 203 15.99 -6.23 12.75
N LEU A 204 15.65 -7.48 12.97
CA LEU A 204 16.50 -8.45 13.64
C LEU A 204 17.78 -8.74 12.85
N ASN A 205 18.92 -8.84 13.52
CA ASN A 205 20.19 -9.26 12.91
C ASN A 205 20.26 -10.78 12.73
N SER A 206 19.68 -11.51 13.67
CA SER A 206 19.55 -12.96 13.62
C SER A 206 18.42 -13.43 14.52
N SER A 207 17.99 -14.69 14.36
CA SER A 207 17.04 -15.34 15.27
C SER A 207 17.60 -15.59 16.67
N LYS A 208 18.89 -15.35 16.88
CA LYS A 208 19.61 -15.55 18.16
C LYS A 208 19.97 -14.23 18.84
N GLN A 209 19.30 -13.15 18.48
CA GLN A 209 19.62 -11.81 19.00
C GLN A 209 19.17 -11.63 20.47
N PHE A 210 18.21 -12.42 20.92
CA PHE A 210 17.67 -12.44 22.29
C PHE A 210 17.85 -13.81 22.92
#